data_3c4c8c1c1af62bd6739bf9e84ffd03ce
#
_entry.id   3c4c8c1c1af62bd6739bf9e84ffd03ce
#
_cell.length_a   1.000
_cell.length_b   1.000
_cell.length_c   1.000
_cell.angle_alpha   90.00
_cell.angle_beta   90.00
_cell.angle_gamma   90.00
#
_symmetry.space_group_name_H-M   'P 1'
#
loop_
_entity.id
_entity.type
_entity.pdbx_description
1 polymer ?
#
loop_
_entity_poly.entity_id
_entity_poly.type
_entity_poly.pdbx_seq_one_letter_code
_entity_poly.pdbx_strand_id
1 'polypeptide(L)'
;MAPGIQAEARRYAGLPGTYSLRPNDIARSTLDAMYGVLSLTDSPNNLLMWAHYADSHNGFVLQFDDQHEFFAPKTLAGVEFGVTKINYSDQRPILSHRSIKSPDVLYRKSPEWDYENESRLVRALEEADQIIDASPFPIALFLSLIHI
;
A
#
# COMPACT_ATOMS: atom_id res chain seq x y z
N MET A 1 -22.18 4.37 5.64
CA MET A 1 -21.13 3.55 6.29
C MET A 1 -20.64 2.57 5.24
N ALA A 2 -19.36 2.58 4.91
CA ALA A 2 -18.82 1.72 3.87
C ALA A 2 -18.90 0.24 4.29
N PRO A 3 -19.25 -0.69 3.37
CA PRO A 3 -19.45 -2.11 3.69
C PRO A 3 -18.24 -2.79 4.34
N GLY A 4 -17.03 -2.32 4.05
CA GLY A 4 -15.79 -2.88 4.60
C GLY A 4 -15.65 -2.72 6.12
N ILE A 5 -16.08 -1.59 6.68
CA ILE A 5 -16.00 -1.30 8.13
C ILE A 5 -16.92 -2.23 8.92
N GLN A 6 -18.07 -2.63 8.34
CA GLN A 6 -18.99 -3.58 8.99
C GLN A 6 -18.47 -5.02 8.98
N ALA A 7 -17.70 -5.40 7.95
CA ALA A 7 -17.13 -6.76 7.85
C ALA A 7 -16.00 -6.96 8.86
N GLU A 8 -15.14 -5.95 9.09
CA GLU A 8 -14.09 -6.03 10.11
C GLU A 8 -14.63 -5.95 11.53
N ALA A 9 -15.61 -5.09 11.80
CA ALA A 9 -16.26 -5.07 13.12
C ALA A 9 -16.86 -6.44 13.49
N ARG A 10 -17.35 -7.20 12.51
CA ARG A 10 -17.83 -8.58 12.71
C ARG A 10 -16.69 -9.59 12.96
N ARG A 11 -15.50 -9.40 12.38
CA ARG A 11 -14.34 -10.27 12.58
C ARG A 11 -13.82 -10.21 14.03
N TYR A 12 -13.93 -9.07 14.69
CA TYR A 12 -13.50 -8.84 16.07
C TYR A 12 -14.61 -9.08 17.11
N ALA A 13 -15.87 -9.16 16.70
CA ALA A 13 -17.02 -9.35 17.60
C ALA A 13 -17.09 -10.75 18.27
N GLY A 14 -16.26 -11.69 17.87
CA GLY A 14 -16.21 -13.04 18.41
C GLY A 14 -15.05 -13.33 19.37
N LEU A 15 -14.17 -12.35 19.64
CA LEU A 15 -13.04 -12.56 20.56
C LEU A 15 -13.43 -12.23 22.01
N PRO A 16 -13.09 -13.07 22.99
CA PRO A 16 -13.34 -12.78 24.40
C PRO A 16 -12.43 -11.63 24.88
N GLY A 17 -13.01 -10.49 25.11
CA GLY A 17 -12.39 -9.28 25.58
C GLY A 17 -12.84 -8.08 24.76
N THR A 18 -13.35 -7.05 25.40
CA THR A 18 -13.68 -5.76 24.80
C THR A 18 -12.40 -5.09 24.32
N TYR A 19 -11.94 -5.45 23.12
CA TYR A 19 -10.91 -4.67 22.43
C TYR A 19 -11.55 -3.38 21.95
N SER A 20 -11.37 -2.29 22.72
CA SER A 20 -11.63 -0.97 22.17
C SER A 20 -10.64 -0.75 21.04
N LEU A 21 -11.13 -0.73 19.78
CA LEU A 21 -10.32 -0.40 18.61
C LEU A 21 -9.68 0.97 18.88
N ARG A 22 -8.35 1.00 18.90
CA ARG A 22 -7.62 2.26 19.05
C ARG A 22 -7.92 3.12 17.81
N PRO A 23 -7.96 4.44 17.93
CA PRO A 23 -8.17 5.31 16.75
C PRO A 23 -7.21 5.01 15.60
N ASN A 24 -5.99 4.58 15.90
CA ASN A 24 -4.99 4.18 14.90
C ASN A 24 -5.37 2.89 14.14
N ASP A 25 -6.03 1.93 14.81
CA ASP A 25 -6.45 0.67 14.18
C ASP A 25 -7.60 0.94 13.20
N ILE A 26 -8.52 1.85 13.56
CA ILE A 26 -9.61 2.28 12.67
C ILE A 26 -9.06 3.04 11.46
N ALA A 27 -8.09 3.94 11.67
CA ALA A 27 -7.48 4.70 10.59
C ALA A 27 -6.74 3.77 9.62
N ARG A 28 -5.99 2.80 10.16
CA ARG A 28 -5.27 1.81 9.36
C ARG A 28 -6.23 0.95 8.55
N SER A 29 -7.23 0.35 9.17
CA SER A 29 -8.20 -0.50 8.48
C SER A 29 -8.97 0.27 7.39
N THR A 30 -9.19 1.56 7.59
CA THR A 30 -9.81 2.42 6.57
C THR A 30 -8.87 2.61 5.37
N LEU A 31 -7.59 2.87 5.60
CA LEU A 31 -6.60 2.99 4.52
C LEU A 31 -6.42 1.67 3.76
N ASP A 32 -6.31 0.56 4.48
CA ASP A 32 -6.19 -0.79 3.90
C ASP A 32 -7.42 -1.19 3.07
N ALA A 33 -8.60 -0.66 3.40
CA ALA A 33 -9.83 -0.88 2.65
C ALA A 33 -10.00 0.03 1.43
N MET A 34 -9.25 1.14 1.36
CA MET A 34 -9.39 2.14 0.31
C MET A 34 -8.28 2.08 -0.73
N TYR A 35 -7.07 1.71 -0.32
CA TYR A 35 -5.88 1.88 -1.15
C TYR A 35 -5.05 0.60 -1.27
N GLY A 36 -4.59 0.33 -2.48
CA GLY A 36 -3.50 -0.59 -2.76
C GLY A 36 -2.19 0.16 -2.95
N VAL A 37 -1.09 -0.45 -2.54
CA VAL A 37 0.26 0.11 -2.66
C VAL A 37 1.12 -0.84 -3.46
N LEU A 38 1.67 -0.35 -4.57
CA LEU A 38 2.73 -1.02 -5.31
C LEU A 38 4.06 -0.37 -4.93
N SER A 39 4.94 -1.16 -4.29
CA SER A 39 6.28 -0.74 -3.93
C SER A 39 7.26 -1.06 -5.05
N LEU A 40 8.03 -0.08 -5.46
CA LEU A 40 9.02 -0.13 -6.53
C LEU A 40 10.38 0.29 -5.98
N THR A 41 11.46 -0.10 -6.66
CA THR A 41 12.80 0.37 -6.32
C THR A 41 13.55 0.82 -7.57
N ASP A 42 14.40 1.83 -7.44
CA ASP A 42 15.35 2.23 -8.49
C ASP A 42 16.71 1.50 -8.36
N SER A 43 16.84 0.56 -7.40
CA SER A 43 18.09 -0.12 -7.07
C SER A 43 18.04 -1.62 -7.37
N PRO A 44 17.96 -2.05 -8.65
CA PRO A 44 17.75 -3.45 -9.02
C PRO A 44 18.92 -4.37 -8.62
N ASN A 45 20.10 -3.81 -8.36
CA ASN A 45 21.32 -4.56 -8.04
C ASN A 45 21.66 -4.55 -6.53
N ASN A 46 20.77 -4.06 -5.67
CA ASN A 46 21.00 -4.00 -4.24
C ASN A 46 20.90 -5.40 -3.61
N LEU A 47 22.03 -5.92 -3.08
CA LEU A 47 22.10 -7.27 -2.52
C LEU A 47 21.16 -7.48 -1.31
N LEU A 48 20.93 -6.45 -0.51
CA LEU A 48 19.98 -6.54 0.60
C LEU A 48 18.54 -6.72 0.10
N MET A 49 18.16 -6.02 -0.97
CA MET A 49 16.87 -6.20 -1.61
C MET A 49 16.70 -7.62 -2.14
N TRP A 50 17.75 -8.18 -2.78
CA TRP A 50 17.72 -9.57 -3.24
C TRP A 50 17.60 -10.57 -2.09
N ALA A 51 18.26 -10.33 -0.97
CA ALA A 51 18.16 -11.18 0.21
C ALA A 51 16.77 -11.16 0.82
N HIS A 52 16.13 -9.97 0.90
CA HIS A 52 14.83 -9.81 1.57
C HIS A 52 13.64 -10.18 0.69
N TYR A 53 13.66 -9.83 -0.60
CA TYR A 53 12.48 -9.85 -1.47
C TYR A 53 12.56 -10.88 -2.60
N ALA A 54 13.71 -11.50 -2.82
CA ALA A 54 13.92 -12.46 -3.90
C ALA A 54 14.29 -13.85 -3.37
N ASP A 55 13.60 -14.31 -2.35
CA ASP A 55 13.81 -15.63 -1.73
C ASP A 55 15.31 -15.95 -1.53
N SER A 56 16.01 -15.07 -0.80
CA SER A 56 17.44 -15.22 -0.55
C SER A 56 18.26 -15.37 -1.85
N HIS A 57 18.07 -14.47 -2.80
CA HIS A 57 18.72 -14.41 -4.11
C HIS A 57 18.28 -15.48 -5.14
N ASN A 58 17.20 -16.23 -4.90
CA ASN A 58 16.66 -17.22 -5.84
C ASN A 58 15.54 -16.68 -6.73
N GLY A 59 15.07 -15.45 -6.47
CA GLY A 59 13.97 -14.82 -7.19
C GLY A 59 14.40 -14.11 -8.47
N PHE A 60 13.54 -13.22 -8.93
CA PHE A 60 13.76 -12.41 -10.13
C PHE A 60 13.30 -10.96 -9.88
N VAL A 61 13.72 -10.05 -10.75
CA VAL A 61 13.31 -8.65 -10.77
C VAL A 61 12.46 -8.40 -11.99
N LEU A 62 11.32 -7.72 -11.80
CA LEU A 62 10.51 -7.19 -12.89
C LEU A 62 10.88 -5.72 -13.09
N GLN A 63 11.17 -5.36 -14.34
CA GLN A 63 11.35 -3.97 -14.74
C GLN A 63 10.11 -3.49 -15.45
N PHE A 64 9.62 -2.32 -15.05
CA PHE A 64 8.49 -1.65 -15.66
C PHE A 64 8.95 -0.44 -16.46
N ASP A 65 8.24 -0.12 -17.52
CA ASP A 65 8.35 1.15 -18.22
C ASP A 65 7.60 2.22 -17.41
N ASP A 66 8.32 3.18 -16.87
CA ASP A 66 7.76 4.26 -16.03
C ASP A 66 6.91 5.24 -16.85
N GLN A 67 7.01 5.24 -18.18
CA GLN A 67 6.19 6.04 -19.09
C GLN A 67 4.85 5.37 -19.42
N HIS A 68 4.64 4.11 -19.01
CA HIS A 68 3.38 3.42 -19.26
C HIS A 68 2.22 4.14 -18.54
N GLU A 69 1.06 4.20 -19.19
CA GLU A 69 -0.12 4.93 -18.69
C GLU A 69 -0.59 4.51 -17.28
N PHE A 70 -0.31 3.27 -16.88
CA PHE A 70 -0.59 2.78 -15.53
C PHE A 70 0.10 3.62 -14.45
N PHE A 71 1.31 4.13 -14.72
CA PHE A 71 2.09 4.94 -13.77
C PHE A 71 1.74 6.43 -13.85
N ALA A 72 0.91 6.83 -14.80
CA ALA A 72 0.48 8.22 -14.91
C ALA A 72 -0.24 8.69 -13.63
N PRO A 73 -0.01 9.93 -13.18
CA PRO A 73 -0.72 10.48 -12.04
C PRO A 73 -2.24 10.46 -12.25
N LYS A 74 -2.98 10.08 -11.21
CA LYS A 74 -4.44 10.13 -11.18
C LYS A 74 -4.92 10.98 -10.03
N THR A 75 -6.00 11.70 -10.22
CA THR A 75 -6.60 12.53 -9.17
C THR A 75 -7.86 11.87 -8.64
N LEU A 76 -7.90 11.61 -7.34
CA LEU A 76 -9.07 11.10 -6.63
C LEU A 76 -9.43 12.05 -5.48
N ALA A 77 -10.66 12.52 -5.44
CA ALA A 77 -11.16 13.45 -4.40
C ALA A 77 -10.27 14.70 -4.20
N GLY A 78 -9.64 15.19 -5.28
CA GLY A 78 -8.74 16.37 -5.24
C GLY A 78 -7.32 16.09 -4.74
N VAL A 79 -6.96 14.82 -4.53
CA VAL A 79 -5.61 14.37 -4.18
C VAL A 79 -5.00 13.67 -5.39
N GLU A 80 -3.78 14.06 -5.76
CA GLU A 80 -3.03 13.42 -6.82
C GLU A 80 -2.25 12.20 -6.30
N PHE A 81 -2.40 11.08 -7.00
CA PHE A 81 -1.72 9.82 -6.73
C PHE A 81 -0.84 9.46 -7.94
N GLY A 82 0.44 9.52 -7.77
CA GLY A 82 1.45 9.11 -8.76
C GLY A 82 2.55 8.30 -8.12
N VAL A 83 3.56 7.92 -8.90
CA VAL A 83 4.77 7.31 -8.37
C VAL A 83 5.50 8.35 -7.52
N THR A 84 5.63 8.08 -6.23
CA THR A 84 6.18 9.02 -5.26
C THR A 84 7.29 8.37 -4.46
N LYS A 85 8.43 9.05 -4.33
CA LYS A 85 9.55 8.61 -3.51
C LYS A 85 9.17 8.56 -2.04
N ILE A 86 9.67 7.54 -1.35
CA ILE A 86 9.49 7.41 0.10
C ILE A 86 10.30 8.49 0.83
N ASN A 87 9.66 9.09 1.82
CA ASN A 87 10.30 9.96 2.79
C ASN A 87 10.79 9.12 3.98
N TYR A 88 12.08 8.88 4.05
CA TYR A 88 12.72 8.18 5.16
C TYR A 88 12.90 9.14 6.33
N SER A 89 12.27 8.84 7.47
CA SER A 89 12.22 9.74 8.63
C SER A 89 12.00 8.99 9.94
N ASP A 90 12.74 9.36 10.98
CA ASP A 90 12.54 8.86 12.35
C ASP A 90 11.20 9.30 12.96
N GLN A 91 10.57 10.31 12.37
CA GLN A 91 9.28 10.80 12.85
C GLN A 91 8.16 9.86 12.37
N ARG A 92 7.55 9.15 13.31
CA ARG A 92 6.37 8.34 13.01
C ARG A 92 5.19 9.24 12.67
N PRO A 93 4.47 8.97 11.56
CA PRO A 93 3.25 9.72 11.26
C PRO A 93 2.19 9.45 12.34
N ILE A 94 1.56 10.51 12.81
CA ILE A 94 0.41 10.39 13.72
C ILE A 94 -0.83 10.15 12.85
N LEU A 95 -1.39 8.94 12.96
CA LEU A 95 -2.65 8.61 12.29
C LEU A 95 -3.80 9.32 13.01
N SER A 96 -4.37 10.31 12.37
CA SER A 96 -5.56 11.03 12.85
C SER A 96 -6.65 10.92 11.78
N HIS A 97 -7.88 11.28 12.15
CA HIS A 97 -8.99 11.34 11.19
C HIS A 97 -8.72 12.27 9.99
N ARG A 98 -7.81 13.25 10.16
CA ARG A 98 -7.35 14.11 9.07
C ARG A 98 -6.29 13.44 8.20
N SER A 99 -5.46 12.55 8.76
CA SER A 99 -4.41 11.82 8.02
C SER A 99 -4.98 10.80 7.04
N ILE A 100 -6.21 10.31 7.26
CA ILE A 100 -6.90 9.40 6.33
C ILE A 100 -7.19 10.09 5.00
N LYS A 101 -7.29 11.42 4.99
CA LYS A 101 -7.54 12.21 3.78
C LYS A 101 -6.27 12.58 3.01
N SER A 102 -5.08 12.32 3.59
CA SER A 102 -3.80 12.58 2.97
C SER A 102 -3.03 11.27 2.81
N PRO A 103 -2.59 10.91 1.61
CA PRO A 103 -1.79 9.70 1.38
C PRO A 103 -0.39 9.79 1.97
N ASP A 104 0.03 10.92 2.53
CA ASP A 104 1.41 11.17 3.02
C ASP A 104 1.89 10.10 4.00
N VAL A 105 0.96 9.54 4.79
CA VAL A 105 1.26 8.45 5.71
C VAL A 105 1.75 7.19 5.00
N LEU A 106 1.31 6.97 3.76
CA LEU A 106 1.68 5.81 2.95
C LEU A 106 3.07 5.98 2.31
N TYR A 107 3.64 7.20 2.31
CA TYR A 107 4.92 7.53 1.72
C TYR A 107 6.03 7.76 2.76
N ARG A 108 5.86 7.25 3.97
CA ARG A 108 6.89 7.33 5.02
C ARG A 108 7.40 5.96 5.41
N LYS A 109 8.71 5.89 5.71
CA LYS A 109 9.41 4.69 6.17
C LYS A 109 10.53 5.08 7.13
N SER A 110 10.95 4.15 8.00
CA SER A 110 12.08 4.35 8.90
C SER A 110 13.40 4.45 8.09
N PRO A 111 14.37 5.27 8.53
CA PRO A 111 15.66 5.46 7.85
C PRO A 111 16.48 4.18 7.65
N GLU A 112 16.29 3.18 8.51
CA GLU A 112 16.99 1.89 8.39
C GLU A 112 16.68 1.17 7.07
N TRP A 113 15.60 1.59 6.37
CA TRP A 113 15.16 1.03 5.09
C TRP A 113 15.54 1.90 3.89
N ASP A 114 16.38 2.92 4.06
CA ASP A 114 16.72 3.85 2.97
C ASP A 114 17.47 3.18 1.82
N TYR A 115 18.16 2.07 2.10
CA TYR A 115 18.83 1.26 1.09
C TYR A 115 17.89 0.68 0.03
N GLU A 116 16.59 0.63 0.30
CA GLU A 116 15.60 0.16 -0.67
C GLU A 116 15.37 1.17 -1.80
N ASN A 117 15.69 2.44 -1.59
CA ASN A 117 15.45 3.52 -2.56
C ASN A 117 14.04 3.43 -3.14
N GLU A 118 13.05 3.27 -2.24
CA GLU A 118 11.68 2.90 -2.57
C GLU A 118 10.91 4.08 -3.17
N SER A 119 10.12 3.76 -4.19
CA SER A 119 9.02 4.59 -4.68
C SER A 119 7.72 3.82 -4.53
N ARG A 120 6.63 4.50 -4.25
CA ARG A 120 5.30 3.89 -4.17
C ARG A 120 4.35 4.48 -5.18
N LEU A 121 3.59 3.61 -5.83
CA LEU A 121 2.37 3.96 -6.53
C LEU A 121 1.19 3.55 -5.66
N VAL A 122 0.36 4.51 -5.28
CA VAL A 122 -0.89 4.26 -4.55
C VAL A 122 -2.04 4.32 -5.54
N ARG A 123 -2.96 3.36 -5.44
CA ARG A 123 -4.19 3.30 -6.23
C ARG A 123 -5.40 3.04 -5.33
N ALA A 124 -6.51 3.65 -5.66
CA ALA A 124 -7.77 3.31 -5.02
C ALA A 124 -8.18 1.89 -5.40
N LEU A 125 -8.56 1.07 -4.43
CA LEU A 125 -9.00 -0.30 -4.69
C LEU A 125 -10.29 -0.37 -5.50
N GLU A 126 -11.09 0.71 -5.48
CA GLU A 126 -12.28 0.84 -6.34
C GLU A 126 -11.96 0.94 -7.84
N GLU A 127 -10.71 1.27 -8.19
CA GLU A 127 -10.22 1.30 -9.58
C GLU A 127 -9.69 -0.06 -10.06
N ALA A 128 -9.67 -1.08 -9.20
CA ALA A 128 -9.22 -2.41 -9.59
C ALA A 128 -10.20 -3.04 -10.58
N ASP A 129 -9.68 -3.64 -11.64
CA ASP A 129 -10.47 -4.34 -12.66
C ASP A 129 -11.16 -5.57 -12.07
N GLN A 130 -10.50 -6.23 -11.13
CA GLN A 130 -11.02 -7.40 -10.45
C GLN A 130 -10.46 -7.50 -9.03
N ILE A 131 -11.31 -7.96 -8.10
CA ILE A 131 -10.86 -8.37 -6.76
C ILE A 131 -11.10 -9.87 -6.62
N ILE A 132 -10.01 -10.59 -6.36
CA ILE A 132 -10.06 -12.03 -6.08
C ILE A 132 -10.12 -12.22 -4.57
N ASP A 133 -11.16 -12.90 -4.09
CA ASP A 133 -11.24 -13.26 -2.67
C ASP A 133 -10.24 -14.39 -2.37
N ALA A 134 -9.16 -14.04 -1.71
CA ALA A 134 -8.08 -14.93 -1.35
C ALA A 134 -7.76 -14.79 0.14
N SER A 135 -7.52 -15.94 0.81
CA SER A 135 -7.09 -15.94 2.21
C SER A 135 -5.56 -15.83 2.30
N PRO A 136 -4.99 -15.01 3.19
CA PRO A 136 -5.66 -14.21 4.23
C PRO A 136 -6.12 -12.82 3.78
N PHE A 137 -5.75 -12.37 2.58
CA PHE A 137 -6.06 -11.04 2.06
C PHE A 137 -6.61 -11.11 0.64
N PRO A 138 -7.58 -10.25 0.27
CA PRO A 138 -8.04 -10.14 -1.10
C PRO A 138 -6.91 -9.62 -2.00
N ILE A 139 -6.91 -10.06 -3.26
CA ILE A 139 -5.97 -9.63 -4.29
C ILE A 139 -6.71 -8.70 -5.24
N ALA A 140 -6.25 -7.46 -5.33
CA ALA A 140 -6.74 -6.50 -6.31
C ALA A 140 -5.91 -6.59 -7.60
N LEU A 141 -6.56 -6.81 -8.74
CA LEU A 141 -5.92 -6.88 -10.04
C LEU A 141 -6.16 -5.58 -10.82
N PHE A 142 -5.09 -5.05 -11.37
CA PHE A 142 -5.09 -3.91 -12.29
C PHE A 142 -4.55 -4.41 -13.64
N LEU A 143 -5.46 -4.92 -14.47
CA LEU A 143 -5.12 -5.67 -15.69
C LEU A 143 -4.49 -4.80 -16.78
N SER A 144 -4.63 -3.48 -16.70
CA SER A 144 -3.97 -2.54 -17.62
C SER A 144 -2.43 -2.63 -17.60
N LEU A 145 -1.83 -3.26 -16.56
CA LEU A 145 -0.40 -3.57 -16.50
C LEU A 145 0.01 -4.80 -17.33
N ILE A 146 -0.94 -5.62 -17.78
CA ILE A 146 -0.67 -6.94 -18.35
C ILE A 146 -0.91 -6.96 -19.88
N HIS A 147 -0.70 -5.85 -20.56
CA HIS A 147 -0.57 -5.91 -22.03
C HIS A 147 0.89 -6.27 -22.39
N ILE A 148 1.15 -7.57 -22.38
CA ILE A 148 2.34 -8.17 -23.02
C ILE A 148 2.02 -8.40 -24.49
#